data_d5ce2ada0a3ed01e57c4f054a02d9bd6
#
_entry.id   d5ce2ada0a3ed01e57c4f054a02d9bd6
#
_cell.length_a   1.000
_cell.length_b   1.000
_cell.length_c   1.000
_cell.angle_alpha   90.00
_cell.angle_beta   90.00
_cell.angle_gamma   90.00
#
_symmetry.space_group_name_H-M   'P 1'
#
loop_
_entity.id
_entity.type
_entity.pdbx_description
1 polymer ?
#
loop_
_entity_poly.entity_id
_entity_poly.type
_entity_poly.pdbx_seq_one_letter_code
_entity_poly.pdbx_strand_id
1 'polypeptide(L)'
;MKLYLLLLLINSFGLLGQIPVENWQKVDVPNQGSNRHESAFVHCDGKFYALGGRGKRPIEAYNPKLNRWEFVSDAPFEFHHFQAVAFRHEIYLIGAMTGNYPHEKPLANIWVFNTRTKVWREGAALPTDRLRGSAGVVVRNNKIYVVSGIQDGHWDGHVKWFDVFDPKTNQWEKLPDAPRARDHFQAALVGDKLYVAGGRTSHASIGKVLNETIGEIDVFDFKSNSWSTLANPLPTQRAGTASVGHFPYLIVMLGESIAQTGAHAEVEAVDVRTGVWVKFPSLNQGRHGTGVVNYKGKLYVANGSANRGGGPELNSIECLQLN
;
A
#
# COMPACT_ATOMS: atom_id res chain seq x y z
N MET A 1 31.59 -33.18 -53.22
CA MET A 1 31.39 -33.38 -51.79
C MET A 1 30.99 -32.02 -51.17
N LYS A 2 29.67 -31.76 -51.04
CA LYS A 2 29.15 -30.50 -50.47
C LYS A 2 28.87 -30.75 -48.98
N LEU A 3 29.60 -29.98 -48.16
CA LEU A 3 29.45 -30.03 -46.70
C LEU A 3 28.25 -29.10 -46.31
N TYR A 4 27.16 -29.69 -45.80
CA TYR A 4 26.04 -28.91 -45.25
C TYR A 4 26.34 -28.61 -43.78
N LEU A 5 26.54 -27.33 -43.50
CA LEU A 5 26.68 -26.80 -42.14
C LEU A 5 25.26 -26.68 -41.53
N LEU A 6 24.91 -27.55 -40.61
CA LEU A 6 23.64 -27.49 -39.87
C LEU A 6 23.81 -26.48 -38.73
N LEU A 7 23.24 -25.27 -38.89
CA LEU A 7 23.13 -24.30 -37.80
C LEU A 7 22.04 -24.79 -36.86
N LEU A 8 22.42 -25.31 -35.71
CA LEU A 8 21.55 -25.52 -34.56
C LEU A 8 21.25 -24.18 -33.90
N LEU A 9 20.08 -23.59 -34.21
CA LEU A 9 19.51 -22.51 -33.43
C LEU A 9 19.09 -23.07 -32.06
N ILE A 10 19.94 -22.90 -31.07
CA ILE A 10 19.57 -23.12 -29.66
C ILE A 10 18.64 -21.96 -29.26
N ASN A 11 17.34 -22.21 -29.37
CA ASN A 11 16.35 -21.36 -28.70
C ASN A 11 16.55 -21.52 -27.20
N SER A 12 17.31 -20.65 -26.59
CA SER A 12 17.31 -20.45 -25.13
C SER A 12 15.98 -19.79 -24.75
N PHE A 13 14.92 -20.61 -24.64
CA PHE A 13 13.79 -20.23 -23.80
C PHE A 13 14.34 -20.13 -22.38
N GLY A 14 14.67 -18.91 -21.95
CA GLY A 14 14.91 -18.64 -20.57
C GLY A 14 13.69 -19.17 -19.80
N LEU A 15 13.90 -20.18 -18.96
CA LEU A 15 12.94 -20.58 -17.95
C LEU A 15 12.55 -19.29 -17.21
N LEU A 16 11.37 -18.77 -17.50
CA LEU A 16 10.68 -17.85 -16.62
C LEU A 16 10.50 -18.62 -15.31
N GLY A 17 11.40 -18.37 -14.36
CA GLY A 17 11.33 -19.00 -13.07
C GLY A 17 9.95 -18.69 -12.48
N GLN A 18 9.07 -19.69 -12.45
CA GLN A 18 7.92 -19.63 -11.58
C GLN A 18 8.50 -19.43 -10.19
N ILE A 19 8.11 -18.35 -9.54
CA ILE A 19 8.40 -18.21 -8.10
C ILE A 19 7.66 -19.37 -7.46
N PRO A 20 8.33 -20.40 -6.92
CA PRO A 20 7.67 -21.45 -6.17
C PRO A 20 7.11 -20.78 -4.92
N VAL A 21 5.82 -20.56 -4.89
CA VAL A 21 5.14 -19.85 -3.82
C VAL A 21 4.40 -20.88 -2.99
N GLU A 22 4.80 -21.03 -1.75
CA GLU A 22 4.03 -21.75 -0.76
C GLU A 22 2.67 -21.08 -0.54
N ASN A 23 1.72 -21.76 0.10
CA ASN A 23 0.46 -21.13 0.50
C ASN A 23 0.69 -20.13 1.65
N TRP A 24 -0.18 -19.14 1.75
CA TRP A 24 -0.22 -18.26 2.90
C TRP A 24 -0.41 -19.06 4.18
N GLN A 25 0.36 -18.71 5.18
CA GLN A 25 0.34 -19.35 6.49
C GLN A 25 -0.14 -18.35 7.53
N LYS A 26 -1.09 -18.75 8.36
CA LYS A 26 -1.44 -18.00 9.56
C LYS A 26 -0.27 -18.06 10.53
N VAL A 27 0.16 -16.90 11.01
CA VAL A 27 1.19 -16.84 12.04
C VAL A 27 0.52 -17.07 13.40
N ASP A 28 0.89 -18.16 14.05
CA ASP A 28 0.45 -18.43 15.40
C ASP A 28 1.28 -17.59 16.39
N VAL A 29 0.63 -16.64 17.04
CA VAL A 29 1.27 -15.72 17.97
C VAL A 29 0.71 -15.92 19.39
N PRO A 30 1.57 -15.95 20.43
CA PRO A 30 1.13 -16.16 21.81
C PRO A 30 0.18 -15.07 22.32
N ASN A 31 0.31 -13.87 21.79
CA ASN A 31 -0.55 -12.72 22.13
C ASN A 31 -0.98 -12.01 20.84
N GLN A 32 -2.21 -11.56 20.81
CA GLN A 32 -2.80 -10.88 19.66
C GLN A 32 -2.62 -9.36 19.79
N GLY A 33 -2.41 -8.69 18.64
CA GLY A 33 -2.58 -7.25 18.53
C GLY A 33 -4.06 -6.84 18.60
N SER A 34 -4.31 -5.54 18.68
CA SER A 34 -5.68 -5.01 18.64
C SER A 34 -6.31 -5.20 17.27
N ASN A 35 -7.62 -5.51 17.26
CA ASN A 35 -8.42 -5.47 16.05
C ASN A 35 -8.43 -4.04 15.49
N ARG A 36 -8.26 -3.86 14.20
CA ARG A 36 -8.32 -2.55 13.54
C ARG A 36 -8.46 -2.66 12.02
N HIS A 37 -9.07 -1.66 11.42
CA HIS A 37 -9.09 -1.45 9.97
C HIS A 37 -8.83 0.02 9.66
N GLU A 38 -8.66 0.37 8.38
CA GLU A 38 -8.25 1.69 7.91
C GLU A 38 -6.96 2.18 8.57
N SER A 39 -6.10 1.22 8.87
CA SER A 39 -4.83 1.38 9.56
C SER A 39 -3.66 1.17 8.59
N ALA A 40 -2.46 1.49 9.03
CA ALA A 40 -1.25 1.15 8.32
C ALA A 40 -0.50 0.00 9.00
N PHE A 41 0.18 -0.81 8.18
CA PHE A 41 1.10 -1.85 8.64
C PHE A 41 2.41 -1.68 7.90
N VAL A 42 3.49 -1.33 8.62
CA VAL A 42 4.75 -0.89 8.02
C VAL A 42 5.96 -1.44 8.78
N HIS A 43 7.01 -1.82 8.04
CA HIS A 43 8.29 -2.26 8.62
C HIS A 43 9.16 -1.06 8.99
N CYS A 44 9.68 -1.05 10.23
CA CYS A 44 10.70 -0.12 10.68
C CYS A 44 11.58 -0.79 11.76
N ASP A 45 12.89 -0.59 11.71
CA ASP A 45 13.85 -1.11 12.71
C ASP A 45 13.67 -2.60 13.09
N GLY A 46 13.32 -3.43 12.09
CA GLY A 46 13.17 -4.88 12.28
C GLY A 46 11.90 -5.33 12.97
N LYS A 47 10.94 -4.44 13.19
CA LYS A 47 9.57 -4.71 13.66
C LYS A 47 8.54 -4.23 12.64
N PHE A 48 7.32 -4.75 12.75
CA PHE A 48 6.19 -4.35 11.90
C PHE A 48 5.17 -3.60 12.75
N TYR A 49 5.01 -2.32 12.45
CA TYR A 49 4.17 -1.42 13.23
C TYR A 49 2.76 -1.38 12.67
N ALA A 50 1.77 -1.57 13.53
CA ALA A 50 0.36 -1.31 13.27
C ALA A 50 -0.01 0.04 13.90
N LEU A 51 -0.44 1.00 13.06
CA LEU A 51 -0.73 2.37 13.46
C LEU A 51 -2.09 2.80 12.92
N GLY A 52 -2.80 3.62 13.70
CA GLY A 52 -4.08 4.18 13.29
C GLY A 52 -5.20 3.16 13.21
N GLY A 53 -6.24 3.55 12.51
CA GLY A 53 -7.52 2.88 12.39
C GLY A 53 -8.65 3.75 12.94
N ARG A 54 -9.90 3.32 12.73
CA ARG A 54 -11.07 4.01 13.28
C ARG A 54 -11.02 4.05 14.80
N GLY A 55 -11.26 5.22 15.37
CA GLY A 55 -11.05 5.50 16.77
C GLY A 55 -9.58 5.71 17.15
N LYS A 56 -9.35 6.19 18.36
CA LYS A 56 -7.99 6.34 18.88
C LYS A 56 -7.43 4.97 19.25
N ARG A 57 -6.46 4.48 18.47
CA ARG A 57 -5.84 3.16 18.61
C ARG A 57 -4.40 3.26 19.10
N PRO A 58 -3.92 2.35 19.96
CA PRO A 58 -2.51 2.31 20.35
C PRO A 58 -1.60 2.00 19.15
N ILE A 59 -0.34 2.40 19.25
CA ILE A 59 0.71 1.92 18.37
C ILE A 59 1.21 0.60 18.90
N GLU A 60 1.13 -0.42 18.08
CA GLU A 60 1.60 -1.76 18.40
C GLU A 60 2.63 -2.21 17.37
N ALA A 61 3.55 -3.06 17.77
CA ALA A 61 4.55 -3.62 16.88
C ALA A 61 4.62 -5.14 17.00
N TYR A 62 4.55 -5.84 15.89
CA TYR A 62 4.89 -7.25 15.81
C TYR A 62 6.40 -7.40 15.66
N ASN A 63 7.00 -8.19 16.55
CA ASN A 63 8.41 -8.55 16.49
C ASN A 63 8.57 -9.93 15.85
N PRO A 64 9.03 -10.03 14.57
CA PRO A 64 9.11 -11.31 13.88
C PRO A 64 10.19 -12.25 14.42
N LYS A 65 11.17 -11.73 15.19
CA LYS A 65 12.21 -12.57 15.83
C LYS A 65 11.68 -13.23 17.11
N LEU A 66 10.82 -12.53 17.85
CA LEU A 66 10.25 -13.00 19.11
C LEU A 66 8.85 -13.59 18.94
N ASN A 67 8.30 -13.51 17.74
CA ASN A 67 6.95 -13.96 17.38
C ASN A 67 5.88 -13.43 18.35
N ARG A 68 5.88 -12.12 18.63
CA ARG A 68 4.91 -11.51 19.53
C ARG A 68 4.60 -10.07 19.19
N TRP A 69 3.42 -9.62 19.59
CA TRP A 69 3.04 -8.22 19.59
C TRP A 69 3.56 -7.50 20.84
N GLU A 70 3.84 -6.23 20.71
CA GLU A 70 4.28 -5.35 21.78
C GLU A 70 3.47 -4.05 21.70
N PHE A 71 2.93 -3.58 22.82
CA PHE A 71 2.47 -2.20 22.97
C PHE A 71 3.70 -1.28 22.88
N VAL A 72 3.63 -0.25 22.07
CA VAL A 72 4.75 0.66 21.85
C VAL A 72 4.47 2.04 22.46
N SER A 73 3.30 2.63 22.15
CA SER A 73 2.90 3.97 22.58
C SER A 73 1.41 4.17 22.36
N ASP A 74 0.84 5.16 23.03
CA ASP A 74 -0.47 5.69 22.66
C ASP A 74 -0.39 6.54 21.39
N ALA A 75 -1.47 6.55 20.61
CA ALA A 75 -1.63 7.52 19.54
C ALA A 75 -1.98 8.91 20.13
N PRO A 76 -1.52 10.02 19.52
CA PRO A 76 -1.89 11.35 19.99
C PRO A 76 -3.39 11.63 19.81
N PHE A 77 -3.98 11.16 18.73
CA PHE A 77 -5.40 11.29 18.36
C PHE A 77 -5.80 10.18 17.40
N GLU A 78 -7.05 10.19 16.91
CA GLU A 78 -7.52 9.30 15.85
C GLU A 78 -6.95 9.69 14.49
N PHE A 79 -6.42 8.72 13.75
CA PHE A 79 -6.02 8.86 12.34
C PHE A 79 -6.18 7.54 11.60
N HIS A 80 -6.62 7.61 10.33
CA HIS A 80 -6.98 6.47 9.50
C HIS A 80 -6.81 6.77 8.01
N HIS A 81 -7.08 5.78 7.13
CA HIS A 81 -7.06 5.92 5.66
C HIS A 81 -5.76 6.51 5.13
N PHE A 82 -4.65 5.82 5.31
CA PHE A 82 -3.33 6.29 4.88
C PHE A 82 -2.37 5.15 4.62
N GLN A 83 -1.36 5.43 3.84
CA GLN A 83 -0.16 4.58 3.73
C GLN A 83 0.95 5.18 4.58
N ALA A 84 1.37 4.49 5.64
CA ALA A 84 2.54 4.89 6.39
C ALA A 84 3.82 4.44 5.68
N VAL A 85 4.87 5.24 5.78
CA VAL A 85 6.20 4.90 5.28
C VAL A 85 7.26 5.07 6.36
N ALA A 86 8.26 4.19 6.34
CA ALA A 86 9.40 4.31 7.24
C ALA A 86 10.55 5.02 6.53
N PHE A 87 11.15 5.99 7.20
CA PHE A 87 12.36 6.65 6.77
C PHE A 87 13.34 6.72 7.96
N ARG A 88 14.46 6.01 7.85
CA ARG A 88 15.41 5.80 8.97
C ARG A 88 14.71 5.10 10.15
N HIS A 89 14.66 5.76 11.32
CA HIS A 89 14.02 5.28 12.56
C HIS A 89 12.66 5.94 12.81
N GLU A 90 12.08 6.49 11.79
CA GLU A 90 10.83 7.25 11.89
C GLU A 90 9.79 6.71 10.94
N ILE A 91 8.55 6.71 11.39
CA ILE A 91 7.37 6.38 10.58
C ILE A 91 6.62 7.68 10.32
N TYR A 92 6.43 7.99 9.05
CA TYR A 92 5.76 9.20 8.57
C TYR A 92 4.30 8.90 8.21
N LEU A 93 3.41 9.70 8.75
CA LEU A 93 2.00 9.76 8.40
C LEU A 93 1.79 11.00 7.53
N ILE A 94 1.61 10.82 6.25
CA ILE A 94 1.34 11.86 5.27
C ILE A 94 0.04 11.53 4.56
N GLY A 95 -0.91 12.47 4.50
CA GLY A 95 -2.20 12.22 3.89
C GLY A 95 -3.04 11.19 4.67
N ALA A 96 -2.93 11.18 5.99
CA ALA A 96 -3.88 10.49 6.85
C ALA A 96 -5.13 11.35 7.04
N MET A 97 -6.22 10.71 7.36
CA MET A 97 -7.51 11.38 7.64
C MET A 97 -7.92 11.21 9.09
N THR A 98 -8.84 12.04 9.54
CA THR A 98 -9.50 11.98 10.83
C THR A 98 -10.99 12.30 10.68
N GLY A 99 -11.81 11.93 11.66
CA GLY A 99 -13.24 12.22 11.68
C GLY A 99 -14.11 11.10 11.10
N ASN A 100 -15.39 11.41 10.90
CA ASN A 100 -16.41 10.41 10.64
C ASN A 100 -16.83 10.34 9.17
N TYR A 101 -17.17 9.12 8.74
CA TYR A 101 -17.80 8.87 7.45
C TYR A 101 -19.07 9.73 7.27
N PRO A 102 -19.32 10.28 6.09
CA PRO A 102 -18.48 10.22 4.89
C PRO A 102 -17.51 11.41 4.72
N HIS A 103 -17.47 12.34 5.68
CA HIS A 103 -16.76 13.62 5.63
C HIS A 103 -15.48 13.60 6.49
N GLU A 104 -14.61 12.63 6.25
CA GLU A 104 -13.31 12.61 6.91
C GLU A 104 -12.41 13.72 6.36
N LYS A 105 -11.60 14.32 7.23
CA LYS A 105 -10.74 15.44 6.88
C LYS A 105 -9.27 15.02 6.82
N PRO A 106 -8.52 15.42 5.78
CA PRO A 106 -7.08 15.24 5.75
C PRO A 106 -6.40 15.98 6.90
N LEU A 107 -5.39 15.35 7.50
CA LEU A 107 -4.51 16.01 8.46
C LEU A 107 -3.72 17.11 7.74
N ALA A 108 -3.71 18.32 8.33
CA ALA A 108 -3.00 19.47 7.74
C ALA A 108 -1.48 19.31 7.79
N ASN A 109 -0.97 18.55 8.75
CA ASN A 109 0.46 18.38 8.99
C ASN A 109 0.87 16.92 8.85
N ILE A 110 2.13 16.71 8.50
CA ILE A 110 2.80 15.41 8.62
C ILE A 110 2.91 15.09 10.11
N TRP A 111 2.60 13.86 10.48
CA TRP A 111 2.90 13.34 11.82
C TRP A 111 4.00 12.29 11.73
N VAL A 112 4.91 12.34 12.69
CA VAL A 112 6.10 11.47 12.68
C VAL A 112 6.25 10.77 14.01
N PHE A 113 6.33 9.45 13.95
CA PHE A 113 6.61 8.59 15.11
C PHE A 113 8.05 8.10 15.08
N ASN A 114 8.84 8.40 16.10
CA ASN A 114 10.20 7.87 16.22
C ASN A 114 10.16 6.53 16.95
N THR A 115 10.57 5.46 16.28
CA THR A 115 10.48 4.08 16.80
C THR A 115 11.45 3.79 17.94
N ARG A 116 12.52 4.56 18.07
CA ARG A 116 13.54 4.40 19.14
C ARG A 116 13.14 5.12 20.41
N THR A 117 12.77 6.40 20.28
CA THR A 117 12.37 7.22 21.43
C THR A 117 10.92 7.02 21.83
N LYS A 118 10.09 6.43 20.94
CA LYS A 118 8.64 6.23 21.09
C LYS A 118 7.86 7.56 21.24
N VAL A 119 8.39 8.62 20.68
CA VAL A 119 7.82 9.97 20.76
C VAL A 119 7.23 10.35 19.41
N TRP A 120 6.05 10.98 19.48
CA TRP A 120 5.38 11.63 18.36
C TRP A 120 5.84 13.07 18.24
N ARG A 121 5.97 13.53 17.01
CA ARG A 121 6.14 14.96 16.71
C ARG A 121 5.26 15.36 15.53
N GLU A 122 4.78 16.55 15.58
CA GLU A 122 4.20 17.23 14.44
C GLU A 122 5.32 17.69 13.50
N GLY A 123 5.16 17.44 12.21
CA GLY A 123 6.12 17.79 11.16
C GLY A 123 5.64 18.98 10.34
N ALA A 124 6.18 19.11 9.13
CA ALA A 124 5.82 20.16 8.20
C ALA A 124 4.33 20.12 7.81
N ALA A 125 3.74 21.29 7.59
CA ALA A 125 2.41 21.36 7.00
C ALA A 125 2.41 20.86 5.55
N LEU A 126 1.31 20.23 5.14
CA LEU A 126 1.03 20.01 3.73
C LEU A 126 0.70 21.36 3.07
N PRO A 127 1.02 21.56 1.78
CA PRO A 127 0.57 22.75 1.07
C PRO A 127 -0.95 22.88 1.14
N THR A 128 -1.46 24.04 1.49
CA THR A 128 -2.89 24.26 1.76
C THR A 128 -3.78 24.02 0.53
N ASP A 129 -3.24 24.24 -0.66
CA ASP A 129 -3.90 23.95 -1.95
C ASP A 129 -3.77 22.47 -2.37
N ARG A 130 -3.14 21.63 -1.54
CA ARG A 130 -2.83 20.23 -1.82
C ARG A 130 -3.21 19.27 -0.67
N LEU A 131 -4.10 19.71 0.22
CA LEU A 131 -4.58 18.87 1.33
C LEU A 131 -5.42 17.71 0.81
N ARG A 132 -4.99 16.49 1.10
CA ARG A 132 -5.69 15.25 0.76
C ARG A 132 -5.28 14.11 1.68
N GLY A 133 -6.16 13.13 1.76
CA GLY A 133 -5.89 11.88 2.45
C GLY A 133 -6.06 10.67 1.53
N SER A 134 -5.93 9.48 2.09
CA SER A 134 -6.07 8.21 1.35
C SER A 134 -5.17 8.11 0.12
N ALA A 135 -4.00 8.76 0.18
CA ALA A 135 -3.02 8.86 -0.89
C ALA A 135 -2.03 7.70 -0.87
N GLY A 136 -1.44 7.38 -2.02
CA GLY A 136 -0.29 6.49 -2.11
C GLY A 136 0.99 7.20 -1.71
N VAL A 137 1.84 6.55 -0.90
CA VAL A 137 3.07 7.16 -0.36
C VAL A 137 4.24 6.19 -0.49
N VAL A 138 5.38 6.67 -1.00
CA VAL A 138 6.62 5.86 -1.08
C VAL A 138 7.85 6.69 -0.72
N VAL A 139 8.91 6.01 -0.27
CA VAL A 139 10.22 6.62 0.01
C VAL A 139 11.22 6.22 -1.08
N ARG A 140 11.86 7.21 -1.71
CA ARG A 140 12.94 6.99 -2.67
C ARG A 140 13.99 8.08 -2.55
N ASN A 141 15.27 7.71 -2.55
CA ASN A 141 16.41 8.65 -2.51
C ASN A 141 16.29 9.71 -1.40
N ASN A 142 15.93 9.26 -0.19
CA ASN A 142 15.73 10.12 1.00
C ASN A 142 14.62 11.17 0.88
N LYS A 143 13.72 11.03 -0.08
CA LYS A 143 12.52 11.86 -0.26
C LYS A 143 11.26 11.00 -0.16
N ILE A 144 10.14 11.63 0.19
CA ILE A 144 8.83 10.97 0.33
C ILE A 144 7.93 11.50 -0.77
N TYR A 145 7.40 10.60 -1.58
CA TYR A 145 6.53 10.90 -2.72
C TYR A 145 5.09 10.58 -2.34
N VAL A 146 4.16 11.49 -2.66
CA VAL A 146 2.74 11.39 -2.32
C VAL A 146 1.92 11.56 -3.60
N VAL A 147 1.13 10.56 -3.95
CA VAL A 147 0.37 10.54 -5.21
C VAL A 147 -1.11 10.34 -5.00
N SER A 148 -1.91 11.07 -5.76
CA SER A 148 -3.39 11.02 -5.77
C SER A 148 -4.00 11.28 -4.39
N GLY A 149 -5.17 10.78 -4.10
CA GLY A 149 -5.90 10.94 -2.85
C GLY A 149 -7.24 11.64 -3.02
N ILE A 150 -7.88 11.95 -1.90
CA ILE A 150 -9.19 12.62 -1.83
C ILE A 150 -9.19 13.72 -0.77
N GLN A 151 -9.95 14.79 -0.99
CA GLN A 151 -9.98 15.97 -0.11
C GLN A 151 -11.07 15.88 0.97
N ASP A 152 -12.17 15.20 0.71
CA ASP A 152 -13.29 15.03 1.64
C ASP A 152 -13.70 13.57 1.74
N GLY A 153 -12.97 12.82 2.54
CA GLY A 153 -13.24 11.44 2.97
C GLY A 153 -13.73 10.50 1.89
N HIS A 154 -14.98 10.04 2.06
CA HIS A 154 -15.68 9.22 1.07
C HIS A 154 -16.64 10.05 0.21
N TRP A 155 -16.69 11.38 0.44
CA TRP A 155 -17.71 12.25 -0.15
C TRP A 155 -17.39 12.62 -1.59
N ASP A 156 -16.28 13.31 -1.82
CA ASP A 156 -15.85 13.81 -3.13
C ASP A 156 -14.45 14.48 -3.05
N GLY A 157 -13.98 15.04 -4.15
CA GLY A 157 -12.73 15.80 -4.19
C GLY A 157 -11.48 14.97 -4.50
N HIS A 158 -11.61 13.99 -5.40
CA HIS A 158 -10.49 13.17 -5.87
C HIS A 158 -9.48 14.03 -6.61
N VAL A 159 -8.20 13.76 -6.36
CA VAL A 159 -7.09 14.49 -6.96
C VAL A 159 -6.08 13.54 -7.59
N LYS A 160 -5.43 14.02 -8.63
CA LYS A 160 -4.33 13.30 -9.31
C LYS A 160 -2.97 13.89 -9.01
N TRP A 161 -2.89 14.71 -7.97
CA TRP A 161 -1.67 15.42 -7.60
C TRP A 161 -0.53 14.46 -7.29
N PHE A 162 0.67 14.87 -7.69
CA PHE A 162 1.88 14.17 -7.34
C PHE A 162 2.88 15.17 -6.77
N ASP A 163 3.32 14.92 -5.55
CA ASP A 163 4.21 15.81 -4.81
C ASP A 163 5.35 15.02 -4.19
N VAL A 164 6.46 15.69 -3.97
CA VAL A 164 7.58 15.16 -3.22
C VAL A 164 7.92 16.05 -2.04
N PHE A 165 8.08 15.42 -0.89
CA PHE A 165 8.53 16.03 0.36
C PHE A 165 9.98 15.65 0.65
N ASP A 166 10.80 16.62 0.99
CA ASP A 166 12.18 16.41 1.46
C ASP A 166 12.23 16.55 2.99
N PRO A 167 12.38 15.45 3.75
CA PRO A 167 12.43 15.48 5.20
C PRO A 167 13.65 16.24 5.77
N LYS A 168 14.70 16.45 4.97
CA LYS A 168 15.91 17.16 5.39
C LYS A 168 15.69 18.68 5.42
N THR A 169 14.95 19.19 4.43
CA THR A 169 14.73 20.62 4.24
C THR A 169 13.33 21.07 4.67
N ASN A 170 12.40 20.14 4.92
CA ASN A 170 10.98 20.37 5.13
C ASN A 170 10.29 21.11 3.95
N GLN A 171 10.76 20.87 2.73
CA GLN A 171 10.23 21.49 1.53
C GLN A 171 9.40 20.52 0.71
N TRP A 172 8.35 21.07 0.07
CA TRP A 172 7.51 20.38 -0.91
C TRP A 172 7.82 20.87 -2.32
N GLU A 173 7.76 19.94 -3.27
CA GLU A 173 7.87 20.21 -4.71
C GLU A 173 6.72 19.52 -5.44
N LYS A 174 6.08 20.23 -6.37
CA LYS A 174 5.03 19.68 -7.25
C LYS A 174 5.69 18.94 -8.42
N LEU A 175 5.24 17.73 -8.68
CA LEU A 175 5.66 16.91 -9.81
C LEU A 175 4.51 16.82 -10.84
N PRO A 176 4.76 16.29 -12.06
CA PRO A 176 3.69 16.06 -13.05
C PRO A 176 2.58 15.19 -12.47
N ASP A 177 1.35 15.66 -12.52
CA ASP A 177 0.18 14.98 -11.99
C ASP A 177 0.01 13.58 -12.59
N ALA A 178 -0.49 12.64 -11.79
CA ALA A 178 -0.81 11.29 -12.23
C ALA A 178 -1.90 11.30 -13.33
N PRO A 179 -1.95 10.29 -14.20
CA PRO A 179 -2.98 10.20 -15.24
C PRO A 179 -4.40 10.18 -14.67
N ARG A 180 -4.58 9.54 -13.49
CA ARG A 180 -5.90 9.34 -12.85
C ARG A 180 -5.91 9.80 -11.41
N ALA A 181 -7.04 10.40 -11.01
CA ALA A 181 -7.38 10.59 -9.61
C ALA A 181 -7.86 9.26 -9.03
N ARG A 182 -7.46 8.97 -7.80
CA ARG A 182 -7.91 7.80 -7.03
C ARG A 182 -7.66 7.96 -5.55
N ASP A 183 -8.42 7.23 -4.77
CA ASP A 183 -8.27 7.10 -3.32
C ASP A 183 -8.27 5.62 -2.89
N HIS A 184 -8.05 5.33 -1.62
CA HIS A 184 -8.08 3.98 -1.02
C HIS A 184 -7.19 2.97 -1.75
N PHE A 185 -5.91 3.28 -1.86
CA PHE A 185 -4.88 2.42 -2.43
C PHE A 185 -3.52 2.67 -1.75
N GLN A 186 -2.57 1.80 -2.01
CA GLN A 186 -1.18 2.02 -1.64
C GLN A 186 -0.29 1.97 -2.89
N ALA A 187 0.66 2.88 -2.97
CA ALA A 187 1.66 2.92 -4.04
C ALA A 187 2.86 2.03 -3.69
N ALA A 188 3.57 1.55 -4.70
CA ALA A 188 4.78 0.75 -4.52
C ALA A 188 5.90 1.14 -5.48
N LEU A 189 7.14 0.90 -5.05
CA LEU A 189 8.30 0.97 -5.93
C LEU A 189 8.67 -0.43 -6.43
N VAL A 190 8.92 -0.55 -7.75
CA VAL A 190 9.55 -1.73 -8.34
C VAL A 190 10.68 -1.26 -9.23
N GLY A 191 11.92 -1.62 -8.87
CA GLY A 191 13.09 -1.00 -9.48
C GLY A 191 13.08 0.51 -9.26
N ASP A 192 13.31 1.27 -10.34
CA ASP A 192 13.34 2.74 -10.31
C ASP A 192 12.02 3.40 -10.73
N LYS A 193 10.89 2.71 -10.58
CA LYS A 193 9.58 3.24 -10.96
C LYS A 193 8.58 3.17 -9.81
N LEU A 194 7.70 4.17 -9.76
CA LEU A 194 6.53 4.19 -8.86
C LEU A 194 5.34 3.58 -9.60
N TYR A 195 4.63 2.71 -8.94
CA TYR A 195 3.42 2.06 -9.44
C TYR A 195 2.22 2.41 -8.57
N VAL A 196 1.11 2.70 -9.22
CA VAL A 196 -0.17 3.06 -8.60
C VAL A 196 -1.23 2.10 -9.14
N ALA A 197 -1.67 1.16 -8.31
CA ALA A 197 -2.57 0.07 -8.68
C ALA A 197 -3.78 0.00 -7.75
N GLY A 198 -4.95 -0.33 -8.30
CA GLY A 198 -6.20 -0.38 -7.55
C GLY A 198 -6.68 1.00 -7.12
N GLY A 199 -7.52 1.03 -6.09
CA GLY A 199 -8.19 2.25 -5.64
C GLY A 199 -9.52 2.48 -6.35
N ARG A 200 -10.15 3.59 -6.01
CA ARG A 200 -11.47 3.98 -6.53
C ARG A 200 -11.59 5.50 -6.58
N THR A 201 -12.71 5.96 -7.12
CA THR A 201 -13.22 7.30 -6.88
C THR A 201 -14.44 7.20 -5.97
N SER A 202 -14.28 7.56 -4.68
CA SER A 202 -15.36 7.48 -3.69
C SER A 202 -16.33 8.65 -3.85
N HIS A 203 -17.60 8.38 -4.14
CA HIS A 203 -18.64 9.38 -4.36
C HIS A 203 -19.88 9.11 -3.50
N ALA A 204 -19.78 9.28 -2.17
CA ALA A 204 -20.94 9.16 -1.28
C ALA A 204 -22.00 10.21 -1.59
N SER A 205 -21.62 11.37 -2.13
CA SER A 205 -22.54 12.42 -2.59
C SER A 205 -23.59 11.95 -3.59
N ILE A 206 -23.30 10.90 -4.34
CA ILE A 206 -24.22 10.26 -5.31
C ILE A 206 -24.47 8.77 -5.01
N GLY A 207 -24.17 8.31 -3.79
CA GLY A 207 -24.36 6.93 -3.37
C GLY A 207 -23.40 5.91 -3.98
N LYS A 208 -22.28 6.35 -4.56
CA LYS A 208 -21.29 5.47 -5.23
C LYS A 208 -19.97 5.43 -4.47
N VAL A 209 -19.89 4.70 -3.38
CA VAL A 209 -18.64 4.57 -2.59
C VAL A 209 -17.78 3.44 -3.08
N LEU A 210 -18.34 2.28 -3.42
CA LEU A 210 -17.62 1.05 -3.77
C LEU A 210 -17.72 0.68 -5.26
N ASN A 211 -18.40 1.50 -6.07
CA ASN A 211 -18.77 1.17 -7.43
C ASN A 211 -17.69 1.49 -8.47
N GLU A 212 -16.90 2.52 -8.22
CA GLU A 212 -16.00 3.10 -9.21
C GLU A 212 -14.54 2.71 -8.94
N THR A 213 -14.28 1.40 -8.89
CA THR A 213 -12.93 0.84 -8.75
C THR A 213 -12.11 1.03 -10.02
N ILE A 214 -10.81 1.25 -9.87
CA ILE A 214 -9.88 1.55 -10.97
C ILE A 214 -8.99 0.35 -11.24
N GLY A 215 -9.02 -0.14 -12.47
CA GLY A 215 -8.20 -1.28 -12.89
C GLY A 215 -6.84 -0.88 -13.46
N GLU A 216 -6.74 0.32 -14.06
CA GLU A 216 -5.52 0.77 -14.70
C GLU A 216 -4.40 0.97 -13.70
N ILE A 217 -3.19 0.58 -14.13
CA ILE A 217 -1.96 0.74 -13.34
C ILE A 217 -1.15 1.86 -13.96
N ASP A 218 -1.03 2.95 -13.23
CA ASP A 218 -0.23 4.09 -13.64
C ASP A 218 1.20 3.97 -13.10
N VAL A 219 2.15 4.35 -13.93
CA VAL A 219 3.59 4.15 -13.69
C VAL A 219 4.31 5.46 -13.87
N PHE A 220 5.00 5.93 -12.85
CA PHE A 220 5.90 7.06 -12.95
C PHE A 220 7.34 6.58 -13.08
N ASP A 221 7.99 6.98 -14.15
CA ASP A 221 9.41 6.72 -14.38
C ASP A 221 10.25 7.92 -13.91
N PHE A 222 11.01 7.73 -12.83
CA PHE A 222 11.83 8.79 -12.25
C PHE A 222 12.97 9.26 -13.16
N LYS A 223 13.36 8.44 -14.12
CA LYS A 223 14.43 8.80 -15.07
C LYS A 223 13.94 9.77 -16.14
N SER A 224 12.75 9.51 -16.69
CA SER A 224 12.15 10.38 -17.71
C SER A 224 11.25 11.47 -17.12
N ASN A 225 10.98 11.43 -15.80
CA ASN A 225 10.06 12.33 -15.09
C ASN A 225 8.67 12.35 -15.74
N SER A 226 8.15 11.19 -16.12
CA SER A 226 6.90 11.10 -16.86
C SER A 226 6.07 9.89 -16.47
N TRP A 227 4.76 10.01 -16.68
CA TRP A 227 3.78 8.96 -16.44
C TRP A 227 3.50 8.13 -17.69
N SER A 228 3.20 6.87 -17.47
CA SER A 228 2.62 5.93 -18.45
C SER A 228 1.59 5.05 -17.74
N THR A 229 0.87 4.23 -18.52
CA THR A 229 -0.09 3.25 -17.98
C THR A 229 0.26 1.89 -18.56
N LEU A 230 0.23 0.83 -17.73
CA LEU A 230 0.42 -0.53 -18.21
C LEU A 230 -0.71 -0.94 -19.16
N ALA A 231 -0.39 -1.73 -20.19
CA ALA A 231 -1.38 -2.19 -21.16
C ALA A 231 -2.44 -3.11 -20.53
N ASN A 232 -2.06 -3.92 -19.56
CA ASN A 232 -2.93 -4.89 -18.91
C ASN A 232 -3.34 -4.37 -17.53
N PRO A 233 -4.64 -4.08 -17.31
CA PRO A 233 -5.15 -3.60 -16.03
C PRO A 233 -5.09 -4.69 -14.95
N LEU A 234 -5.34 -4.30 -13.70
CA LEU A 234 -5.51 -5.19 -12.56
C LEU A 234 -6.66 -6.17 -12.83
N PRO A 235 -6.42 -7.50 -12.81
CA PRO A 235 -7.45 -8.48 -13.16
C PRO A 235 -8.69 -8.42 -12.25
N THR A 236 -8.48 -8.25 -10.94
CA THR A 236 -9.56 -8.10 -9.96
C THR A 236 -9.58 -6.66 -9.46
N GLN A 237 -10.42 -5.81 -10.07
CA GLN A 237 -10.52 -4.39 -9.73
C GLN A 237 -11.10 -4.21 -8.33
N ARG A 238 -10.40 -3.46 -7.49
CA ARG A 238 -10.76 -3.24 -6.08
C ARG A 238 -10.05 -2.02 -5.49
N ALA A 239 -10.58 -1.52 -4.38
CA ALA A 239 -9.99 -0.44 -3.59
C ALA A 239 -9.65 -0.92 -2.17
N GLY A 240 -9.02 -0.09 -1.35
CA GLY A 240 -8.48 -0.51 -0.07
C GLY A 240 -7.32 -1.50 -0.25
N THR A 241 -6.64 -1.42 -1.41
CA THR A 241 -5.54 -2.29 -1.79
C THR A 241 -4.25 -1.92 -1.11
N ALA A 242 -3.42 -2.94 -0.84
CA ALA A 242 -2.00 -2.74 -0.57
C ALA A 242 -1.16 -3.27 -1.73
N SER A 243 -0.10 -2.54 -2.05
CA SER A 243 0.84 -2.90 -3.11
C SER A 243 2.27 -2.95 -2.58
N VAL A 244 3.06 -3.91 -3.06
CA VAL A 244 4.47 -4.04 -2.68
C VAL A 244 5.31 -4.50 -3.87
N GLY A 245 6.54 -3.97 -3.93
CA GLY A 245 7.51 -4.39 -4.93
C GLY A 245 8.33 -5.59 -4.46
N HIS A 246 8.49 -6.56 -5.35
CA HIS A 246 9.47 -7.63 -5.26
C HIS A 246 9.98 -7.91 -6.68
N PHE A 247 11.04 -7.21 -7.08
CA PHE A 247 11.50 -7.21 -8.47
C PHE A 247 11.68 -8.64 -9.03
N PRO A 248 11.12 -8.94 -10.21
CA PRO A 248 10.51 -8.00 -11.17
C PRO A 248 8.99 -7.76 -10.97
N TYR A 249 8.42 -8.11 -9.85
CA TYR A 249 6.97 -8.09 -9.64
C TYR A 249 6.50 -6.87 -8.88
N LEU A 250 5.40 -6.27 -9.38
CA LEU A 250 4.46 -5.50 -8.58
C LEU A 250 3.40 -6.47 -8.07
N ILE A 251 3.30 -6.64 -6.75
CA ILE A 251 2.31 -7.50 -6.10
C ILE A 251 1.20 -6.62 -5.53
N VAL A 252 -0.05 -6.89 -5.93
CA VAL A 252 -1.26 -6.19 -5.49
C VAL A 252 -2.15 -7.18 -4.74
N MET A 253 -2.56 -6.82 -3.55
CA MET A 253 -3.37 -7.68 -2.69
C MET A 253 -4.32 -6.84 -1.84
N LEU A 254 -5.15 -7.51 -1.04
CA LEU A 254 -6.15 -6.89 -0.20
C LEU A 254 -7.22 -6.15 -1.03
N GLY A 255 -8.22 -5.63 -0.33
CA GLY A 255 -9.18 -4.74 -0.96
C GLY A 255 -10.63 -5.15 -0.79
N GLU A 256 -11.48 -4.25 -1.26
CA GLU A 256 -12.93 -4.37 -1.25
C GLU A 256 -13.52 -3.87 -2.57
N SER A 257 -14.71 -4.33 -2.90
CA SER A 257 -15.47 -3.85 -4.04
C SER A 257 -16.96 -4.14 -3.87
N ILE A 258 -17.79 -3.58 -4.74
CA ILE A 258 -19.23 -3.90 -4.75
C ILE A 258 -19.52 -5.34 -5.17
N ALA A 259 -18.58 -6.02 -5.84
CA ALA A 259 -18.80 -7.33 -6.44
C ALA A 259 -19.03 -8.44 -5.42
N GLN A 260 -18.54 -8.29 -4.19
CA GLN A 260 -18.68 -9.31 -3.14
C GLN A 260 -18.76 -8.69 -1.75
N THR A 261 -19.36 -9.43 -0.79
CA THR A 261 -19.48 -8.99 0.60
C THR A 261 -18.17 -9.15 1.36
N GLY A 262 -17.49 -10.29 1.20
CA GLY A 262 -16.17 -10.51 1.80
C GLY A 262 -15.11 -9.61 1.18
N ALA A 263 -14.13 -9.17 1.97
CA ALA A 263 -12.97 -8.51 1.43
C ALA A 263 -12.17 -9.46 0.53
N HIS A 264 -11.48 -8.91 -0.44
CA HIS A 264 -10.71 -9.67 -1.42
C HIS A 264 -9.54 -10.43 -0.79
N ALA A 265 -9.41 -11.70 -1.17
CA ALA A 265 -8.31 -12.59 -0.78
C ALA A 265 -7.29 -12.77 -1.92
N GLU A 266 -7.61 -12.33 -3.12
CA GLU A 266 -6.75 -12.47 -4.30
C GLU A 266 -5.43 -11.73 -4.11
N VAL A 267 -4.34 -12.42 -4.50
CA VAL A 267 -3.00 -11.85 -4.57
C VAL A 267 -2.54 -11.98 -6.02
N GLU A 268 -2.33 -10.86 -6.67
CA GLU A 268 -2.02 -10.78 -8.10
C GLU A 268 -0.71 -10.02 -8.30
N ALA A 269 0.16 -10.55 -9.15
CA ALA A 269 1.44 -9.95 -9.42
C ALA A 269 1.63 -9.72 -10.92
N VAL A 270 2.09 -8.54 -11.31
CA VAL A 270 2.49 -8.28 -12.68
C VAL A 270 4.01 -8.22 -12.77
N ASP A 271 4.59 -8.99 -13.71
CA ASP A 271 5.99 -8.82 -14.10
C ASP A 271 6.11 -7.50 -14.87
N VAL A 272 6.73 -6.51 -14.25
CA VAL A 272 6.81 -5.14 -14.80
C VAL A 272 7.68 -5.03 -16.06
N ARG A 273 8.43 -6.08 -16.42
CA ARG A 273 9.23 -6.14 -17.64
C ARG A 273 8.39 -6.57 -18.85
N THR A 274 7.41 -7.44 -18.62
CA THR A 274 6.61 -8.08 -19.69
C THR A 274 5.15 -7.63 -19.67
N GLY A 275 4.66 -7.08 -18.56
CA GLY A 275 3.25 -6.76 -18.36
C GLY A 275 2.36 -8.00 -18.14
N VAL A 276 2.94 -9.18 -17.93
CA VAL A 276 2.20 -10.44 -17.75
C VAL A 276 1.80 -10.59 -16.27
N TRP A 277 0.51 -10.87 -16.05
CA TRP A 277 -0.02 -11.18 -14.73
C TRP A 277 0.22 -12.61 -14.32
N VAL A 278 0.62 -12.79 -13.07
CA VAL A 278 0.80 -14.09 -12.40
C VAL A 278 -0.10 -14.11 -11.17
N LYS A 279 -0.86 -15.18 -11.02
CA LYS A 279 -1.68 -15.41 -9.84
C LYS A 279 -0.84 -16.04 -8.74
N PHE A 280 -0.79 -15.40 -7.58
CA PHE A 280 -0.23 -15.96 -6.36
C PHE A 280 -1.30 -16.73 -5.57
N PRO A 281 -0.93 -17.56 -4.59
CA PRO A 281 -1.88 -18.12 -3.65
C PRO A 281 -2.67 -17.01 -2.96
N SER A 282 -3.98 -17.21 -2.84
CA SER A 282 -4.85 -16.27 -2.13
C SER A 282 -4.60 -16.31 -0.63
N LEU A 283 -4.84 -15.18 0.04
CA LEU A 283 -4.89 -15.12 1.51
C LEU A 283 -5.90 -16.15 2.05
N ASN A 284 -5.64 -16.68 3.25
CA ASN A 284 -6.63 -17.53 3.94
C ASN A 284 -7.84 -16.71 4.37
N GLN A 285 -7.62 -15.42 4.73
CA GLN A 285 -8.68 -14.49 5.08
C GLN A 285 -8.52 -13.21 4.28
N GLY A 286 -9.48 -12.94 3.37
CA GLY A 286 -9.57 -11.67 2.66
C GLY A 286 -9.69 -10.51 3.65
N ARG A 287 -9.07 -9.38 3.31
CA ARG A 287 -9.07 -8.18 4.15
C ARG A 287 -8.84 -6.91 3.34
N HIS A 288 -9.22 -5.75 3.90
CA HIS A 288 -8.89 -4.43 3.36
C HIS A 288 -8.56 -3.45 4.48
N GLY A 289 -8.11 -2.24 4.15
CA GLY A 289 -7.86 -1.19 5.14
C GLY A 289 -6.66 -1.49 6.05
N THR A 290 -5.60 -2.06 5.49
CA THR A 290 -4.31 -2.31 6.14
C THR A 290 -3.18 -2.31 5.12
N GLY A 291 -1.94 -2.56 5.55
CA GLY A 291 -0.76 -2.62 4.69
C GLY A 291 -0.18 -4.01 4.51
N VAL A 292 0.83 -4.09 3.66
CA VAL A 292 1.68 -5.28 3.44
C VAL A 292 3.14 -4.94 3.70
N VAL A 293 3.85 -5.84 4.36
CA VAL A 293 5.29 -5.72 4.63
C VAL A 293 6.03 -6.81 3.85
N ASN A 294 7.02 -6.42 3.03
CA ASN A 294 8.01 -7.33 2.48
C ASN A 294 9.26 -7.26 3.36
N TYR A 295 9.55 -8.34 4.05
CA TYR A 295 10.70 -8.43 4.94
C TYR A 295 11.49 -9.71 4.71
N LYS A 296 12.73 -9.57 4.22
CA LYS A 296 13.63 -10.68 3.94
C LYS A 296 13.02 -11.76 3.02
N GLY A 297 12.36 -11.33 1.94
CA GLY A 297 11.73 -12.22 0.98
C GLY A 297 10.45 -12.89 1.49
N LYS A 298 9.87 -12.41 2.58
CA LYS A 298 8.59 -12.88 3.09
C LYS A 298 7.61 -11.72 3.17
N LEU A 299 6.40 -11.93 2.66
CA LEU A 299 5.29 -11.00 2.80
C LEU A 299 4.58 -11.25 4.13
N TYR A 300 4.16 -10.16 4.77
CA TYR A 300 3.33 -10.20 5.97
C TYR A 300 2.17 -9.24 5.83
N VAL A 301 0.98 -9.68 6.23
CA VAL A 301 -0.21 -8.84 6.35
C VAL A 301 -0.82 -9.04 7.73
N ALA A 302 -1.32 -7.98 8.32
CA ALA A 302 -2.00 -8.04 9.62
C ALA A 302 -3.19 -7.07 9.64
N ASN A 303 -4.14 -7.30 10.56
CA ASN A 303 -5.29 -6.42 10.74
C ASN A 303 -6.22 -6.33 9.52
N GLY A 304 -6.98 -5.26 9.40
CA GLY A 304 -7.93 -5.00 8.32
C GLY A 304 -9.36 -5.38 8.66
N SER A 305 -10.27 -5.16 7.73
CA SER A 305 -11.67 -5.61 7.79
C SER A 305 -11.87 -6.86 6.93
N ALA A 306 -12.62 -7.84 7.45
CA ALA A 306 -12.90 -9.10 6.74
C ALA A 306 -13.97 -8.95 5.64
N ASN A 307 -14.83 -7.94 5.72
CA ASN A 307 -15.84 -7.64 4.73
C ASN A 307 -15.64 -6.25 4.16
N ARG A 308 -16.27 -5.95 3.03
CA ARG A 308 -16.38 -4.58 2.53
C ARG A 308 -17.01 -3.66 3.60
N GLY A 309 -16.61 -2.40 3.63
CA GLY A 309 -16.99 -1.48 4.70
C GLY A 309 -16.20 -1.72 5.99
N GLY A 310 -16.77 -1.52 7.16
CA GLY A 310 -16.06 -1.36 8.42
C GLY A 310 -15.90 -2.58 9.33
N GLY A 311 -16.17 -3.82 8.90
CA GLY A 311 -16.08 -4.93 9.86
C GLY A 311 -16.47 -6.31 9.33
N PRO A 312 -16.19 -7.40 10.07
CA PRO A 312 -15.48 -7.42 11.35
C PRO A 312 -13.99 -7.06 11.21
N GLU A 313 -13.48 -6.33 12.21
CA GLU A 313 -12.06 -6.02 12.29
C GLU A 313 -11.24 -7.26 12.64
N LEU A 314 -10.09 -7.39 12.04
CA LEU A 314 -9.16 -8.50 12.21
C LEU A 314 -7.93 -8.08 13.04
N ASN A 315 -7.32 -9.06 13.72
CA ASN A 315 -6.02 -8.94 14.38
C ASN A 315 -5.05 -10.07 14.00
N SER A 316 -5.47 -10.98 13.12
CA SER A 316 -4.63 -12.07 12.66
C SER A 316 -3.49 -11.58 11.77
N ILE A 317 -2.37 -12.30 11.80
CA ILE A 317 -1.25 -12.14 10.88
C ILE A 317 -1.22 -13.34 9.94
N GLU A 318 -0.96 -13.08 8.66
CA GLU A 318 -0.63 -14.10 7.68
C GLU A 318 0.70 -13.75 7.02
N CYS A 319 1.44 -14.79 6.61
CA CYS A 319 2.70 -14.59 5.88
C CYS A 319 2.82 -15.55 4.71
N LEU A 320 3.59 -15.12 3.69
CA LEU A 320 3.90 -15.88 2.48
C LEU A 320 5.40 -15.78 2.20
N GLN A 321 6.07 -16.93 2.02
CA GLN A 321 7.47 -16.94 1.59
C GLN A 321 7.53 -16.68 0.08
N LEU A 322 8.34 -15.69 -0.32
CA LEU A 322 8.76 -15.47 -1.70
C LEU A 322 10.11 -16.15 -1.92
N ASN A 323 10.28 -16.82 -3.07
CA ASN A 323 11.53 -17.50 -3.43
C ASN A 323 12.29 -16.70 -4.49
#